data_bf5ba90777190f6e1626fb5f78b767b0
#
_entry.id   bf5ba90777190f6e1626fb5f78b767b0
#
_cell.length_a   1.000
_cell.length_b   1.000
_cell.length_c   1.000
_cell.angle_alpha   90.00
_cell.angle_beta   90.00
_cell.angle_gamma   90.00
#
_symmetry.space_group_name_H-M   'P 1'
#
loop_
_entity.id
_entity.type
_entity.pdbx_description
1 polymer ?
#
loop_
_entity_poly.entity_id
_entity_poly.type
_entity_poly.pdbx_seq_one_letter_code
_entity_poly.pdbx_strand_id
1 'polypeptide(L)'
;PVGPVVDTDPTRSLPECPVPDLVPSSARPRTHVLDTSVLLADPTCLGRFAEHEVVLPVVVLTELEAKRHHPELGWAARQALRTLERLRRDHGSLTEPLAVNSEGGTLRVELNHQDTTTLPAGLASDNNDHRILAVAHNLASEGADVVVVTKDLPLRLKAGVVGLDADEYRNEQVPDTGWTGFVEVEVGTDAIDELFEGRVLDLDECRDLPCHAGVALVNGSQSALARVHPDKRLHLIHPDRALFDLRGRSAEQRIAVDLLADPGVGIVSLGGRAGTGKSVLALAAGLEAVLEQGSQSRVIVFRPLFAVGGQDLGYLPGDRDEKMGPWGAAVIDALHALAGREVVEEVLARDLLEVLPLTHIRGRSLTDSFVVIDEAQNLERAVLLTALSRLGDGSRVVLTHDVGQRDNLRVGRHDGITSVIESLTGHPLFAHVTLARAERSPIAALVTRVLEGAVD
;
A
#
# COMPACT_ATOMS: atom_id res chain seq x y z
N PRO A 1 -10.12 54.42 39.80
CA PRO A 1 -8.89 53.67 39.73
C PRO A 1 -8.83 52.97 38.40
N VAL A 2 -7.95 53.49 37.62
CA VAL A 2 -7.73 53.12 36.19
C VAL A 2 -6.80 51.90 36.23
N GLY A 3 -7.13 50.80 35.55
CA GLY A 3 -6.28 49.66 35.35
C GLY A 3 -5.22 49.93 34.26
N PRO A 4 -4.11 49.17 34.23
CA PRO A 4 -3.00 49.49 33.36
C PRO A 4 -3.31 49.15 31.89
N VAL A 5 -2.88 50.07 31.01
CA VAL A 5 -2.89 49.98 29.56
C VAL A 5 -1.86 48.95 29.15
N VAL A 6 -2.26 47.96 28.37
CA VAL A 6 -1.33 47.01 27.72
C VAL A 6 -0.80 47.62 26.46
N ASP A 7 0.51 47.85 26.41
CA ASP A 7 1.26 48.38 25.27
C ASP A 7 1.46 47.23 24.25
N THR A 8 0.86 47.39 23.05
CA THR A 8 1.03 46.48 21.94
C THR A 8 1.98 47.07 20.89
N ASP A 9 3.28 46.83 21.08
CA ASP A 9 4.30 47.15 20.07
C ASP A 9 4.39 46.02 19.03
N PRO A 10 4.07 46.27 17.74
CA PRO A 10 4.07 45.24 16.68
C PRO A 10 5.44 44.93 16.10
N THR A 11 6.54 45.40 16.68
CA THR A 11 7.91 45.23 16.13
C THR A 11 8.78 44.27 16.92
N ARG A 12 8.25 43.52 17.87
CA ARG A 12 9.03 42.54 18.61
C ARG A 12 9.13 41.22 17.85
N SER A 13 10.24 41.05 17.10
CA SER A 13 10.64 39.82 16.48
C SER A 13 10.80 38.73 17.57
N LEU A 14 10.06 37.62 17.37
CA LEU A 14 10.22 36.41 18.19
C LEU A 14 11.66 35.86 18.01
N PRO A 15 12.30 35.34 19.07
CA PRO A 15 13.63 34.74 18.94
C PRO A 15 13.53 33.50 18.03
N GLU A 16 14.36 33.49 16.98
CA GLU A 16 14.57 32.29 16.15
C GLU A 16 15.05 31.15 17.03
N CYS A 17 14.25 30.08 17.09
CA CYS A 17 14.70 28.81 17.61
C CYS A 17 15.85 28.31 16.72
N PRO A 18 17.02 28.01 17.25
CA PRO A 18 18.08 27.39 16.46
C PRO A 18 17.60 26.05 15.96
N VAL A 19 17.49 25.88 14.65
CA VAL A 19 17.35 24.58 14.00
C VAL A 19 18.62 23.80 14.38
N PRO A 20 18.53 22.62 15.01
CA PRO A 20 19.72 21.83 15.25
C PRO A 20 20.31 21.43 13.91
N ASP A 21 21.54 21.81 13.65
CA ASP A 21 22.35 21.28 12.56
C ASP A 21 22.31 19.76 12.65
N LEU A 22 21.70 19.11 11.66
CA LEU A 22 21.81 17.67 11.44
C LEU A 22 23.28 17.41 11.04
N VAL A 23 24.15 17.30 12.02
CA VAL A 23 25.47 16.71 11.85
C VAL A 23 25.21 15.26 11.45
N PRO A 24 25.73 14.75 10.32
CA PRO A 24 25.65 13.35 10.00
C PRO A 24 26.36 12.60 11.15
N SER A 25 25.56 11.87 11.92
CA SER A 25 26.05 11.01 12.99
C SER A 25 26.96 9.97 12.32
N SER A 26 28.25 10.05 12.56
CA SER A 26 29.17 8.93 12.37
C SER A 26 28.92 7.91 13.48
N ALA A 27 27.73 7.32 13.47
CA ALA A 27 27.37 6.25 14.38
C ALA A 27 28.29 5.06 14.05
N ARG A 28 28.94 4.51 15.07
CA ARG A 28 29.74 3.28 14.92
C ARG A 28 28.81 2.17 14.44
N PRO A 29 29.29 1.25 13.57
CA PRO A 29 28.50 0.10 13.16
C PRO A 29 27.97 -0.65 14.39
N ARG A 30 26.66 -0.88 14.44
CA ARG A 30 25.99 -1.64 15.52
C ARG A 30 25.79 -3.09 15.08
N THR A 31 25.64 -3.99 16.04
CA THR A 31 25.34 -5.40 15.81
C THR A 31 23.85 -5.64 16.03
N HIS A 32 23.11 -5.94 14.96
CA HIS A 32 21.68 -6.23 14.99
C HIS A 32 21.42 -7.74 15.07
N VAL A 33 20.99 -8.23 16.22
CA VAL A 33 20.58 -9.63 16.41
C VAL A 33 19.12 -9.78 16.00
N LEU A 34 18.85 -10.51 14.91
CA LEU A 34 17.50 -10.66 14.37
C LEU A 34 16.77 -11.87 14.94
N ASP A 35 15.52 -11.66 15.27
CA ASP A 35 14.55 -12.70 15.58
C ASP A 35 13.89 -13.27 14.31
N THR A 36 13.36 -14.47 14.39
CA THR A 36 12.66 -15.18 13.31
C THR A 36 11.47 -14.38 12.78
N SER A 37 10.76 -13.64 13.62
CA SER A 37 9.61 -12.81 13.22
C SER A 37 9.97 -11.76 12.18
N VAL A 38 11.21 -11.26 12.19
CA VAL A 38 11.70 -10.27 11.22
C VAL A 38 11.80 -10.87 9.83
N LEU A 39 12.42 -12.06 9.69
CA LEU A 39 12.58 -12.73 8.40
C LEU A 39 11.25 -13.28 7.86
N LEU A 40 10.33 -13.65 8.75
CA LEU A 40 8.99 -14.06 8.36
C LEU A 40 8.14 -12.88 7.89
N ALA A 41 8.37 -11.70 8.42
CA ALA A 41 7.70 -10.48 8.02
C ALA A 41 8.29 -9.92 6.72
N ASP A 42 9.62 -9.89 6.61
CA ASP A 42 10.34 -9.43 5.42
C ASP A 42 11.51 -10.38 5.09
N PRO A 43 11.31 -11.34 4.19
CA PRO A 43 12.38 -12.25 3.77
C PRO A 43 13.57 -11.57 3.08
N THR A 44 13.46 -10.29 2.73
CA THR A 44 14.51 -9.50 2.08
C THR A 44 15.24 -8.55 3.05
N CYS A 45 14.91 -8.59 4.33
CA CYS A 45 15.41 -7.66 5.34
C CYS A 45 16.94 -7.62 5.48
N LEU A 46 17.64 -8.72 5.16
CA LEU A 46 19.06 -8.90 5.44
C LEU A 46 19.97 -7.83 4.82
N GLY A 47 19.58 -7.24 3.69
CA GLY A 47 20.31 -6.16 3.02
C GLY A 47 19.92 -4.75 3.45
N ARG A 48 19.01 -4.58 4.43
CA ARG A 48 18.43 -3.27 4.77
C ARG A 48 18.98 -2.60 6.03
N PHE A 49 20.07 -3.14 6.55
CA PHE A 49 20.68 -2.63 7.79
C PHE A 49 21.89 -1.71 7.53
N ALA A 50 21.90 -1.02 6.38
CA ALA A 50 22.94 -0.06 6.00
C ALA A 50 24.35 -0.60 6.29
N GLU A 51 25.19 0.15 7.02
CA GLU A 51 26.56 -0.21 7.39
C GLU A 51 26.67 -1.17 8.59
N HIS A 52 25.55 -1.63 9.13
CA HIS A 52 25.52 -2.42 10.36
C HIS A 52 25.77 -3.92 10.15
N GLU A 53 26.20 -4.60 11.21
CA GLU A 53 26.32 -6.04 11.22
C GLU A 53 24.98 -6.71 11.58
N VAL A 54 24.54 -7.65 10.77
CA VAL A 54 23.38 -8.51 11.04
C VAL A 54 23.90 -9.85 11.58
N VAL A 55 23.41 -10.23 12.75
CA VAL A 55 23.70 -11.53 13.37
C VAL A 55 22.42 -12.35 13.42
N LEU A 56 22.46 -13.55 12.82
CA LEU A 56 21.38 -14.51 12.89
C LEU A 56 21.75 -15.64 13.86
N PRO A 57 21.13 -15.73 15.04
CA PRO A 57 21.26 -16.91 15.88
C PRO A 57 20.86 -18.17 15.11
N VAL A 58 21.58 -19.27 15.26
CA VAL A 58 21.29 -20.52 14.53
C VAL A 58 19.88 -21.05 14.80
N VAL A 59 19.31 -20.76 15.97
CA VAL A 59 17.94 -21.12 16.32
C VAL A 59 16.93 -20.51 15.35
N VAL A 60 17.20 -19.34 14.78
CA VAL A 60 16.34 -18.69 13.76
C VAL A 60 16.25 -19.56 12.51
N LEU A 61 17.34 -20.17 12.06
CA LEU A 61 17.32 -21.09 10.92
C LEU A 61 16.45 -22.32 11.21
N THR A 62 16.56 -22.88 12.42
CA THR A 62 15.75 -24.01 12.87
C THR A 62 14.26 -23.67 12.87
N GLU A 63 13.90 -22.48 13.34
CA GLU A 63 12.52 -22.02 13.33
C GLU A 63 11.98 -21.76 11.92
N LEU A 64 12.77 -21.16 11.03
CA LEU A 64 12.41 -20.99 9.63
C LEU A 64 12.17 -22.36 8.96
N GLU A 65 13.00 -23.35 9.24
CA GLU A 65 12.83 -24.71 8.73
C GLU A 65 11.52 -25.33 9.23
N ALA A 66 11.23 -25.26 10.51
CA ALA A 66 9.99 -25.75 11.09
C ALA A 66 8.74 -25.10 10.46
N LYS A 67 8.83 -23.84 10.04
CA LYS A 67 7.74 -23.08 9.43
C LYS A 67 7.62 -23.25 7.91
N ARG A 68 8.52 -24.00 7.23
CA ARG A 68 8.51 -24.19 5.75
C ARG A 68 7.19 -24.66 5.15
N HIS A 69 6.45 -25.46 5.91
CA HIS A 69 5.17 -26.05 5.48
C HIS A 69 3.96 -25.38 6.13
N HIS A 70 4.18 -24.31 6.91
CA HIS A 70 3.08 -23.57 7.52
C HIS A 70 2.22 -22.91 6.44
N PRO A 71 0.88 -23.01 6.49
CA PRO A 71 -0.01 -22.49 5.44
C PRO A 71 0.23 -21.01 5.12
N GLU A 72 0.44 -20.18 6.12
CA GLU A 72 0.58 -18.73 5.99
C GLU A 72 2.05 -18.27 5.90
N LEU A 73 2.91 -18.80 6.79
CA LEU A 73 4.30 -18.37 6.93
C LEU A 73 5.28 -19.14 6.03
N GLY A 74 4.86 -20.26 5.45
CA GLY A 74 5.74 -21.14 4.71
C GLY A 74 6.37 -20.52 3.47
N TRP A 75 5.68 -19.59 2.82
CA TRP A 75 6.27 -18.84 1.70
C TRP A 75 7.44 -17.96 2.18
N ALA A 76 7.23 -17.15 3.21
CA ALA A 76 8.26 -16.26 3.76
C ALA A 76 9.46 -17.05 4.28
N ALA A 77 9.20 -18.14 5.04
CA ALA A 77 10.26 -19.03 5.54
C ALA A 77 11.10 -19.61 4.40
N ARG A 78 10.47 -20.11 3.32
CA ARG A 78 11.20 -20.61 2.14
C ARG A 78 12.00 -19.55 1.42
N GLN A 79 11.50 -18.30 1.32
CA GLN A 79 12.22 -17.22 0.68
C GLN A 79 13.43 -16.77 1.51
N ALA A 80 13.28 -16.62 2.83
CA ALA A 80 14.39 -16.33 3.72
C ALA A 80 15.50 -17.38 3.61
N LEU A 81 15.13 -18.69 3.68
CA LEU A 81 16.09 -19.79 3.52
C LEU A 81 16.77 -19.79 2.14
N ARG A 82 16.05 -19.47 1.04
CA ARG A 82 16.65 -19.34 -0.30
C ARG A 82 17.64 -18.19 -0.38
N THR A 83 17.34 -17.07 0.26
CA THR A 83 18.24 -15.92 0.32
C THR A 83 19.53 -16.28 1.05
N LEU A 84 19.43 -16.95 2.20
CA LEU A 84 20.59 -17.43 2.96
C LEU A 84 21.40 -18.47 2.16
N GLU A 85 20.75 -19.40 1.47
CA GLU A 85 21.44 -20.40 0.63
C GLU A 85 22.15 -19.74 -0.56
N ARG A 86 21.58 -18.70 -1.16
CA ARG A 86 22.24 -17.91 -2.21
C ARG A 86 23.49 -17.23 -1.64
N LEU A 87 23.38 -16.53 -0.52
CA LEU A 87 24.52 -15.87 0.14
C LEU A 87 25.62 -16.88 0.49
N ARG A 88 25.25 -18.07 0.97
CA ARG A 88 26.21 -19.15 1.24
C ARG A 88 26.94 -19.62 -0.03
N ARG A 89 26.23 -19.74 -1.15
CA ARG A 89 26.84 -20.15 -2.43
C ARG A 89 27.81 -19.10 -2.97
N ASP A 90 27.42 -17.82 -2.85
CA ASP A 90 28.16 -16.73 -3.44
C ASP A 90 29.43 -16.38 -2.63
N HIS A 91 29.39 -16.60 -1.30
CA HIS A 91 30.47 -16.23 -0.37
C HIS A 91 31.14 -17.41 0.37
N GLY A 92 30.65 -18.62 0.23
CA GLY A 92 31.23 -19.86 0.77
C GLY A 92 30.77 -20.21 2.18
N SER A 93 30.83 -19.33 3.16
CA SER A 93 30.42 -19.59 4.56
C SER A 93 29.41 -18.53 5.04
N LEU A 94 28.51 -18.94 5.95
CA LEU A 94 27.64 -18.02 6.67
C LEU A 94 28.13 -17.69 8.09
N THR A 95 29.18 -18.35 8.56
CA THR A 95 29.69 -18.17 9.93
C THR A 95 30.66 -16.98 10.04
N GLU A 96 31.24 -16.57 8.91
CA GLU A 96 32.08 -15.38 8.81
C GLU A 96 31.24 -14.20 8.31
N PRO A 97 31.54 -12.96 8.72
CA PRO A 97 30.85 -11.78 8.22
C PRO A 97 30.97 -11.67 6.70
N LEU A 98 29.83 -11.65 6.01
CA LEU A 98 29.75 -11.50 4.56
C LEU A 98 28.96 -10.25 4.18
N ALA A 99 29.38 -9.56 3.12
CA ALA A 99 28.72 -8.35 2.64
C ALA A 99 27.32 -8.68 2.09
N VAL A 100 26.32 -7.87 2.50
CA VAL A 100 24.91 -8.06 2.07
C VAL A 100 24.33 -6.88 1.29
N ASN A 101 25.04 -5.74 1.28
CA ASN A 101 24.64 -4.54 0.55
C ASN A 101 25.87 -3.72 0.11
N SER A 102 25.64 -2.61 -0.61
CA SER A 102 26.69 -1.70 -1.08
C SER A 102 27.10 -0.65 -0.04
N GLU A 103 26.43 -0.59 1.10
CA GLU A 103 26.65 0.42 2.16
C GLU A 103 27.61 -0.07 3.24
N GLY A 104 28.15 -1.28 3.10
CA GLY A 104 29.09 -1.89 4.04
C GLY A 104 28.45 -2.80 5.08
N GLY A 105 27.16 -3.06 4.97
CA GLY A 105 26.44 -3.98 5.86
C GLY A 105 26.91 -5.42 5.70
N THR A 106 27.00 -6.14 6.83
CA THR A 106 27.46 -7.54 6.87
C THR A 106 26.44 -8.45 7.53
N LEU A 107 26.50 -9.74 7.21
CA LEU A 107 25.70 -10.80 7.83
C LEU A 107 26.61 -11.93 8.28
N ARG A 108 26.33 -12.49 9.47
CA ARG A 108 26.82 -13.82 9.86
C ARG A 108 25.77 -14.61 10.64
N VAL A 109 25.90 -15.91 10.58
CA VAL A 109 25.13 -16.84 11.42
C VAL A 109 25.95 -17.16 12.65
N GLU A 110 25.36 -16.94 13.83
CA GLU A 110 26.01 -17.18 15.11
C GLU A 110 25.65 -18.58 15.62
N LEU A 111 26.67 -19.42 15.78
CA LEU A 111 26.53 -20.81 16.24
C LEU A 111 26.77 -20.95 17.76
N ASN A 112 27.58 -20.04 18.32
CA ASN A 112 28.02 -20.07 19.72
C ASN A 112 27.11 -19.12 20.54
N HIS A 113 27.57 -18.56 21.59
CA HIS A 113 26.88 -17.53 22.41
C HIS A 113 25.43 -17.86 22.83
N GLN A 114 25.01 -19.15 22.73
CA GLN A 114 23.65 -19.61 23.06
C GLN A 114 23.49 -20.02 24.53
N ASP A 115 24.49 -19.78 25.36
CA ASP A 115 24.44 -20.13 26.78
C ASP A 115 23.43 -19.24 27.51
N THR A 116 22.28 -19.81 27.84
CA THR A 116 21.20 -19.14 28.56
C THR A 116 21.46 -18.99 30.06
N THR A 117 22.51 -19.64 30.60
CA THR A 117 22.86 -19.54 32.01
C THR A 117 23.43 -18.16 32.37
N THR A 118 23.86 -17.38 31.37
CA THR A 118 24.31 -15.99 31.52
C THR A 118 23.15 -15.01 31.75
N LEU A 119 21.91 -15.43 31.40
CA LEU A 119 20.72 -14.63 31.62
C LEU A 119 20.23 -14.76 33.07
N PRO A 120 19.42 -13.78 33.57
CA PRO A 120 18.74 -13.91 34.87
C PRO A 120 17.96 -15.21 34.98
N ALA A 121 17.92 -15.82 36.19
CA ALA A 121 17.34 -17.15 36.41
C ALA A 121 15.92 -17.35 35.86
N GLY A 122 15.11 -16.28 35.81
CA GLY A 122 13.76 -16.33 35.20
C GLY A 122 13.76 -16.44 33.67
N LEU A 123 14.89 -16.20 33.01
CA LEU A 123 15.08 -16.27 31.54
C LEU A 123 16.10 -17.36 31.14
N ALA A 124 16.60 -18.14 32.09
CA ALA A 124 17.58 -19.21 31.86
C ALA A 124 16.96 -20.49 31.28
N SER A 125 15.67 -20.49 30.93
CA SER A 125 15.00 -21.66 30.32
C SER A 125 15.40 -21.84 28.87
N ASP A 126 15.48 -23.10 28.44
CA ASP A 126 15.90 -23.48 27.09
C ASP A 126 14.72 -23.37 26.09
N ASN A 127 14.31 -22.12 25.80
CA ASN A 127 13.38 -21.82 24.71
C ASN A 127 14.05 -20.94 23.65
N ASN A 128 13.49 -20.87 22.48
CA ASN A 128 14.08 -20.20 21.32
C ASN A 128 14.28 -18.70 21.54
N ASP A 129 13.31 -18.02 22.13
CA ASP A 129 13.40 -16.59 22.46
C ASP A 129 14.59 -16.32 23.40
N HIS A 130 14.75 -17.18 24.42
CA HIS A 130 15.83 -17.02 25.40
C HIS A 130 17.19 -17.33 24.79
N ARG A 131 17.27 -18.23 23.80
CA ARG A 131 18.52 -18.45 23.04
C ARG A 131 18.87 -17.23 22.17
N ILE A 132 17.89 -16.58 21.55
CA ILE A 132 18.11 -15.31 20.82
C ILE A 132 18.62 -14.22 21.78
N LEU A 133 17.98 -14.08 22.95
CA LEU A 133 18.44 -13.15 23.98
C LEU A 133 19.83 -13.47 24.50
N ALA A 134 20.15 -14.75 24.68
CA ALA A 134 21.47 -15.19 25.14
C ALA A 134 22.56 -14.80 24.14
N VAL A 135 22.34 -15.00 22.85
CA VAL A 135 23.26 -14.56 21.79
C VAL A 135 23.50 -13.07 21.90
N ALA A 136 22.44 -12.26 21.98
CA ALA A 136 22.55 -10.81 22.09
C ALA A 136 23.29 -10.39 23.38
N HIS A 137 22.93 -10.99 24.52
CA HIS A 137 23.51 -10.67 25.82
C HIS A 137 25.00 -11.03 25.90
N ASN A 138 25.38 -12.20 25.37
CA ASN A 138 26.78 -12.67 25.38
C ASN A 138 27.66 -11.81 24.47
N LEU A 139 27.14 -11.45 23.25
CA LEU A 139 27.85 -10.51 22.36
C LEU A 139 28.04 -9.11 23.01
N ALA A 140 27.00 -8.62 23.68
CA ALA A 140 27.09 -7.35 24.41
C ALA A 140 28.10 -7.41 25.54
N SER A 141 28.18 -8.56 26.25
CA SER A 141 29.16 -8.79 27.33
C SER A 141 30.61 -8.82 26.83
N GLU A 142 30.80 -9.16 25.55
CA GLU A 142 32.10 -9.11 24.86
C GLU A 142 32.45 -7.70 24.33
N GLY A 143 31.56 -6.72 24.51
CA GLY A 143 31.77 -5.32 24.17
C GLY A 143 31.17 -4.87 22.83
N ALA A 144 30.36 -5.71 22.19
CA ALA A 144 29.58 -5.29 20.99
C ALA A 144 28.43 -4.34 21.36
N ASP A 145 28.15 -3.34 20.51
CA ASP A 145 26.97 -2.48 20.63
C ASP A 145 25.79 -3.19 19.98
N VAL A 146 25.02 -3.93 20.81
CA VAL A 146 24.01 -4.88 20.35
C VAL A 146 22.61 -4.30 20.44
N VAL A 147 21.81 -4.51 19.37
CA VAL A 147 20.38 -4.24 19.33
C VAL A 147 19.65 -5.52 18.96
N VAL A 148 18.67 -5.94 19.75
CA VAL A 148 17.74 -7.03 19.38
C VAL A 148 16.65 -6.46 18.48
N VAL A 149 16.53 -6.98 17.26
CA VAL A 149 15.49 -6.57 16.32
C VAL A 149 14.43 -7.66 16.21
N THR A 150 13.22 -7.34 16.61
CA THR A 150 12.10 -8.28 16.63
C THR A 150 10.77 -7.58 16.43
N LYS A 151 9.74 -8.33 15.97
CA LYS A 151 8.34 -7.89 15.94
C LYS A 151 7.55 -8.35 17.16
N ASP A 152 8.14 -9.24 17.96
CA ASP A 152 7.51 -9.76 19.17
C ASP A 152 7.69 -8.77 20.33
N LEU A 153 6.59 -8.16 20.78
CA LEU A 153 6.60 -7.27 21.93
C LEU A 153 7.09 -7.93 23.22
N PRO A 154 6.65 -9.15 23.60
CA PRO A 154 7.23 -9.90 24.72
C PRO A 154 8.76 -10.03 24.65
N LEU A 155 9.32 -10.36 23.50
CA LEU A 155 10.77 -10.49 23.34
C LEU A 155 11.50 -9.14 23.52
N ARG A 156 10.94 -8.04 22.96
CA ARG A 156 11.47 -6.68 23.19
C ARG A 156 11.48 -6.28 24.67
N LEU A 157 10.39 -6.56 25.38
CA LEU A 157 10.30 -6.27 26.80
C LEU A 157 11.34 -7.08 27.61
N LYS A 158 11.51 -8.38 27.28
CA LYS A 158 12.52 -9.23 27.91
C LYS A 158 13.94 -8.71 27.62
N ALA A 159 14.24 -8.25 26.41
CA ALA A 159 15.53 -7.65 26.07
C ALA A 159 15.81 -6.41 26.93
N GLY A 160 14.85 -5.51 27.08
CA GLY A 160 14.98 -4.34 27.97
C GLY A 160 15.21 -4.72 29.43
N VAL A 161 14.61 -5.80 29.95
CA VAL A 161 14.80 -6.28 31.33
C VAL A 161 16.26 -6.76 31.55
N VAL A 162 16.90 -7.33 30.53
CA VAL A 162 18.32 -7.76 30.64
C VAL A 162 19.32 -6.67 30.23
N GLY A 163 18.85 -5.44 30.03
CA GLY A 163 19.71 -4.29 29.74
C GLY A 163 20.19 -4.17 28.29
N LEU A 164 19.51 -4.86 27.36
CA LEU A 164 19.77 -4.77 25.92
C LEU A 164 18.86 -3.74 25.26
N ASP A 165 19.38 -3.01 24.29
CA ASP A 165 18.59 -2.25 23.35
C ASP A 165 17.73 -3.19 22.49
N ALA A 166 16.48 -2.82 22.24
CA ALA A 166 15.61 -3.62 21.42
C ALA A 166 14.67 -2.74 20.56
N ASP A 167 14.69 -3.00 19.26
CA ASP A 167 13.92 -2.26 18.26
C ASP A 167 12.86 -3.11 17.59
N GLU A 168 11.74 -2.46 17.23
CA GLU A 168 10.75 -3.08 16.37
C GLU A 168 11.18 -2.97 14.90
N TYR A 169 11.22 -4.10 14.20
CA TYR A 169 11.42 -4.08 12.75
C TYR A 169 10.22 -3.43 12.04
N ARG A 170 10.45 -2.30 11.40
CA ARG A 170 9.42 -1.50 10.72
C ARG A 170 9.63 -1.33 9.21
N ASN A 171 10.80 -1.69 8.68
CA ASN A 171 11.15 -1.50 7.26
C ASN A 171 10.34 -2.38 6.28
N GLU A 172 9.51 -3.29 6.76
CA GLU A 172 8.50 -3.97 5.94
C GLU A 172 7.31 -3.07 5.59
N GLN A 173 7.13 -2.00 6.35
CA GLN A 173 6.14 -0.99 6.04
C GLN A 173 6.62 -0.27 4.79
N VAL A 174 5.86 -0.41 3.70
CA VAL A 174 6.02 0.47 2.55
C VAL A 174 5.79 1.88 3.10
N PRO A 175 6.74 2.83 2.90
CA PRO A 175 6.49 4.20 3.34
C PRO A 175 5.20 4.65 2.68
N ASP A 176 4.20 4.97 3.50
CA ASP A 176 2.98 5.60 3.01
C ASP A 176 3.30 7.09 2.89
N THR A 177 3.60 7.53 1.68
CA THR A 177 3.89 8.94 1.40
C THR A 177 2.65 9.82 1.52
N GLY A 178 1.47 9.23 1.72
CA GLY A 178 0.20 9.92 1.70
C GLY A 178 -0.17 10.48 0.32
N TRP A 179 0.46 9.96 -0.76
CA TRP A 179 0.18 10.41 -2.11
C TRP A 179 -1.27 10.14 -2.52
N THR A 180 -2.01 11.21 -2.79
CA THR A 180 -3.43 11.15 -3.14
C THR A 180 -3.70 11.14 -4.64
N GLY A 181 -2.68 11.28 -5.47
CA GLY A 181 -2.83 11.43 -6.93
C GLY A 181 -3.29 12.83 -7.37
N PHE A 182 -3.44 13.79 -6.44
CA PHE A 182 -3.95 15.12 -6.70
C PHE A 182 -3.20 16.19 -5.91
N VAL A 183 -2.89 17.31 -6.57
CA VAL A 183 -2.25 18.48 -5.96
C VAL A 183 -2.93 19.76 -6.46
N GLU A 184 -2.79 20.82 -5.67
CA GLU A 184 -3.20 22.18 -6.04
C GLU A 184 -1.96 23.04 -6.18
N VAL A 185 -1.87 23.83 -7.27
CA VAL A 185 -0.71 24.64 -7.61
C VAL A 185 -1.20 26.05 -7.95
N GLU A 186 -0.66 27.05 -7.28
CA GLU A 186 -0.91 28.45 -7.61
C GLU A 186 -0.10 28.87 -8.84
N VAL A 187 -0.76 29.49 -9.81
CA VAL A 187 -0.15 29.92 -11.09
C VAL A 187 -0.59 31.28 -11.51
N GLY A 188 0.07 31.87 -12.51
CA GLY A 188 -0.41 33.10 -13.18
C GLY A 188 -1.69 32.86 -13.97
N THR A 189 -2.49 33.93 -14.17
CA THR A 189 -3.73 33.88 -14.98
C THR A 189 -3.46 33.36 -16.39
N ASP A 190 -2.36 33.77 -16.99
CA ASP A 190 -1.99 33.38 -18.37
C ASP A 190 -1.89 31.84 -18.55
N ALA A 191 -1.39 31.11 -17.54
CA ALA A 191 -1.29 29.65 -17.60
C ALA A 191 -2.67 28.99 -17.65
N ILE A 192 -3.66 29.51 -16.91
CA ILE A 192 -5.03 28.99 -16.91
C ILE A 192 -5.69 29.27 -18.26
N ASP A 193 -5.52 30.50 -18.81
CA ASP A 193 -6.10 30.87 -20.08
C ASP A 193 -5.49 30.03 -21.24
N GLU A 194 -4.18 29.82 -21.23
CA GLU A 194 -3.51 28.97 -22.22
C GLU A 194 -4.02 27.53 -22.22
N LEU A 195 -4.28 26.94 -21.06
CA LEU A 195 -4.89 25.61 -20.98
C LEU A 195 -6.29 25.58 -21.60
N PHE A 196 -7.12 26.58 -21.32
CA PHE A 196 -8.46 26.64 -21.91
C PHE A 196 -8.44 26.93 -23.42
N GLU A 197 -7.38 27.57 -23.93
CA GLU A 197 -7.13 27.69 -25.38
C GLU A 197 -6.67 26.35 -26.04
N GLY A 198 -6.52 25.28 -25.24
CA GLY A 198 -6.12 23.96 -25.71
C GLY A 198 -4.60 23.79 -25.85
N ARG A 199 -3.81 24.67 -25.24
CA ARG A 199 -2.35 24.52 -25.20
C ARG A 199 -1.95 23.51 -24.13
N VAL A 200 -0.87 22.82 -24.38
CA VAL A 200 -0.20 21.92 -23.42
C VAL A 200 0.87 22.71 -22.72
N LEU A 201 0.84 22.71 -21.38
CA LEU A 201 1.76 23.53 -20.58
C LEU A 201 2.95 22.71 -20.06
N ASP A 202 4.12 23.36 -20.05
CA ASP A 202 5.33 22.89 -19.34
C ASP A 202 5.61 23.89 -18.22
N LEU A 203 5.22 23.54 -16.99
CA LEU A 203 5.39 24.38 -15.81
C LEU A 203 6.48 23.78 -14.91
N ASP A 204 7.44 24.61 -14.51
CA ASP A 204 8.56 24.19 -13.64
C ASP A 204 8.05 23.60 -12.32
N GLU A 205 7.00 24.16 -11.74
CA GLU A 205 6.38 23.74 -10.49
C GLU A 205 5.77 22.32 -10.57
N CYS A 206 5.50 21.83 -11.79
CA CYS A 206 4.85 20.54 -12.02
C CYS A 206 5.81 19.45 -12.55
N ARG A 207 7.08 19.78 -12.87
CA ARG A 207 8.04 18.83 -13.47
C ARG A 207 8.36 17.63 -12.60
N ASP A 208 8.42 17.82 -11.29
CA ASP A 208 8.73 16.76 -10.34
C ASP A 208 7.50 15.91 -9.99
N LEU A 209 6.31 16.32 -10.40
CA LEU A 209 5.10 15.55 -10.15
C LEU A 209 5.12 14.22 -10.89
N PRO A 210 4.58 13.16 -10.29
CA PRO A 210 4.47 11.87 -10.95
C PRO A 210 3.64 11.94 -12.24
N CYS A 211 3.94 11.07 -13.20
CA CYS A 211 3.08 10.85 -14.35
C CYS A 211 1.67 10.51 -13.88
N HIS A 212 0.67 11.04 -14.54
CA HIS A 212 -0.76 10.95 -14.24
C HIS A 212 -1.23 11.65 -12.95
N ALA A 213 -0.38 12.46 -12.31
CA ALA A 213 -0.86 13.35 -11.25
C ALA A 213 -1.95 14.30 -11.76
N GLY A 214 -3.06 14.39 -11.05
CA GLY A 214 -4.07 15.43 -11.24
C GLY A 214 -3.58 16.75 -10.62
N VAL A 215 -3.77 17.87 -11.32
CA VAL A 215 -3.34 19.19 -10.88
C VAL A 215 -4.48 20.17 -11.00
N ALA A 216 -4.86 20.81 -9.90
CA ALA A 216 -5.70 22.00 -9.97
C ALA A 216 -4.80 23.23 -10.03
N LEU A 217 -4.78 23.90 -11.16
CA LEU A 217 -4.16 25.21 -11.30
C LEU A 217 -5.12 26.27 -10.79
N VAL A 218 -4.69 27.08 -9.83
CA VAL A 218 -5.54 28.09 -9.19
C VAL A 218 -4.93 29.48 -9.27
N ASN A 219 -5.79 30.48 -9.46
CA ASN A 219 -5.44 31.89 -9.37
C ASN A 219 -6.65 32.68 -8.85
N GLY A 220 -6.65 32.96 -7.56
CA GLY A 220 -7.79 33.65 -6.93
C GLY A 220 -9.11 32.89 -7.13
N SER A 221 -10.00 33.39 -7.98
CA SER A 221 -11.30 32.77 -8.28
C SER A 221 -11.29 31.86 -9.54
N GLN A 222 -10.19 31.88 -10.30
CA GLN A 222 -10.06 31.08 -11.51
C GLN A 222 -9.36 29.74 -11.19
N SER A 223 -9.78 28.68 -11.84
CA SER A 223 -9.13 27.40 -11.73
C SER A 223 -9.28 26.57 -13.00
N ALA A 224 -8.26 25.77 -13.31
CA ALA A 224 -8.30 24.77 -14.36
C ALA A 224 -7.84 23.41 -13.79
N LEU A 225 -8.47 22.34 -14.23
CA LEU A 225 -8.06 20.99 -13.84
C LEU A 225 -7.26 20.37 -14.97
N ALA A 226 -6.06 19.90 -14.67
CA ALA A 226 -5.14 19.34 -15.62
C ALA A 226 -4.56 18.00 -15.11
N ARG A 227 -3.91 17.25 -15.99
CA ARG A 227 -3.19 16.02 -15.68
C ARG A 227 -1.77 16.08 -16.25
N VAL A 228 -0.79 15.62 -15.48
CA VAL A 228 0.58 15.40 -15.94
C VAL A 228 0.60 14.17 -16.86
N HIS A 229 0.97 14.35 -18.12
CA HIS A 229 1.13 13.26 -19.08
C HIS A 229 2.53 12.62 -19.02
N PRO A 230 2.79 11.48 -19.72
CA PRO A 230 4.11 10.83 -19.76
C PRO A 230 5.24 11.73 -20.26
N ASP A 231 4.94 12.74 -21.09
CA ASP A 231 5.87 13.75 -21.57
C ASP A 231 6.17 14.86 -20.55
N LYS A 232 5.64 14.71 -19.31
CA LYS A 232 5.76 15.68 -18.21
C LYS A 232 5.05 17.01 -18.44
N ARG A 233 4.15 17.08 -19.40
CA ARG A 233 3.35 18.27 -19.68
C ARG A 233 1.95 18.14 -19.11
N LEU A 234 1.33 19.30 -18.87
CA LEU A 234 -0.04 19.40 -18.36
C LEU A 234 -1.04 19.48 -19.51
N HIS A 235 -1.99 18.58 -19.49
CA HIS A 235 -3.13 18.57 -20.41
C HIS A 235 -4.42 18.87 -19.66
N LEU A 236 -5.29 19.71 -20.25
CA LEU A 236 -6.58 20.06 -19.68
C LEU A 236 -7.48 18.82 -19.50
N ILE A 237 -8.06 18.67 -18.33
CA ILE A 237 -9.14 17.72 -18.09
C ILE A 237 -10.46 18.41 -18.42
N HIS A 238 -11.11 17.96 -19.50
CA HIS A 238 -12.36 18.54 -19.94
C HIS A 238 -13.50 18.26 -18.96
N PRO A 239 -14.26 19.27 -18.51
CA PRO A 239 -15.32 19.10 -17.52
C PRO A 239 -16.47 18.23 -18.01
N ASP A 240 -16.69 18.15 -19.32
CA ASP A 240 -17.77 17.40 -19.96
C ASP A 240 -17.45 15.92 -20.22
N ARG A 241 -16.22 15.48 -19.90
CA ARG A 241 -15.83 14.08 -20.08
C ARG A 241 -16.71 13.19 -19.21
N ALA A 242 -17.26 12.15 -19.83
CA ALA A 242 -18.12 11.19 -19.18
C ALA A 242 -17.67 9.76 -19.49
N LEU A 243 -18.06 8.82 -18.65
CA LEU A 243 -17.92 7.38 -18.83
C LEU A 243 -19.31 6.78 -18.67
N PHE A 244 -19.85 6.21 -19.73
CA PHE A 244 -21.20 5.64 -19.75
C PHE A 244 -22.22 6.63 -19.15
N ASP A 245 -22.23 7.87 -19.66
CA ASP A 245 -23.00 9.04 -19.20
C ASP A 245 -22.69 9.53 -17.77
N LEU A 246 -21.83 8.86 -17.02
CA LEU A 246 -21.42 9.28 -15.69
C LEU A 246 -20.34 10.36 -15.76
N ARG A 247 -20.61 11.53 -15.16
CA ARG A 247 -19.66 12.65 -15.04
C ARG A 247 -19.14 12.80 -13.62
N GLY A 248 -17.88 13.20 -13.50
CA GLY A 248 -17.28 13.50 -12.19
C GLY A 248 -17.85 14.80 -11.59
N ARG A 249 -18.29 14.75 -10.34
CA ARG A 249 -18.86 15.91 -9.60
C ARG A 249 -17.78 16.69 -8.83
N SER A 250 -16.75 16.02 -8.33
CA SER A 250 -15.61 16.65 -7.68
C SER A 250 -14.39 16.69 -8.61
N ALA A 251 -13.35 17.43 -8.25
CA ALA A 251 -12.08 17.47 -8.99
C ALA A 251 -11.48 16.07 -9.11
N GLU A 252 -11.41 15.36 -8.01
CA GLU A 252 -10.85 14.01 -7.95
C GLU A 252 -11.65 13.01 -8.80
N GLN A 253 -12.99 13.12 -8.80
CA GLN A 253 -13.83 12.29 -9.67
C GLN A 253 -13.62 12.60 -11.15
N ARG A 254 -13.42 13.88 -11.52
CA ARG A 254 -13.11 14.26 -12.90
C ARG A 254 -11.74 13.76 -13.34
N ILE A 255 -10.75 13.80 -12.45
CA ILE A 255 -9.45 13.16 -12.67
C ILE A 255 -9.63 11.64 -12.87
N ALA A 256 -10.40 10.98 -12.00
CA ALA A 256 -10.69 9.55 -12.14
C ALA A 256 -11.34 9.20 -13.48
N VAL A 257 -12.34 9.98 -13.93
CA VAL A 257 -12.98 9.82 -15.24
C VAL A 257 -11.97 9.97 -16.38
N ASP A 258 -11.08 10.96 -16.30
CA ASP A 258 -10.04 11.18 -17.32
C ASP A 258 -9.04 10.02 -17.39
N LEU A 259 -8.58 9.54 -16.23
CA LEU A 259 -7.67 8.39 -16.11
C LEU A 259 -8.30 7.09 -16.63
N LEU A 260 -9.56 6.84 -16.28
CA LEU A 260 -10.29 5.66 -16.69
C LEU A 260 -10.65 5.67 -18.19
N ALA A 261 -10.84 6.85 -18.78
CA ALA A 261 -11.11 6.99 -20.20
C ALA A 261 -9.83 6.90 -21.08
N ASP A 262 -8.64 6.98 -20.48
CA ASP A 262 -7.37 6.90 -21.22
C ASP A 262 -6.94 5.45 -21.43
N PRO A 263 -6.93 4.91 -22.67
CA PRO A 263 -6.53 3.53 -22.94
C PRO A 263 -5.03 3.30 -22.67
N GLY A 264 -4.21 4.35 -22.60
CA GLY A 264 -2.77 4.25 -22.28
C GLY A 264 -2.51 3.90 -20.81
N VAL A 265 -3.49 4.07 -19.92
CA VAL A 265 -3.36 3.74 -18.50
C VAL A 265 -3.86 2.32 -18.25
N GLY A 266 -2.96 1.38 -18.05
CA GLY A 266 -3.27 -0.04 -17.87
C GLY A 266 -3.79 -0.40 -16.47
N ILE A 267 -3.34 0.31 -15.44
CA ILE A 267 -3.69 0.08 -14.03
C ILE A 267 -4.15 1.40 -13.42
N VAL A 268 -5.40 1.48 -12.98
CA VAL A 268 -5.95 2.64 -12.29
C VAL A 268 -6.30 2.26 -10.85
N SER A 269 -5.73 2.96 -9.87
CA SER A 269 -6.03 2.80 -8.45
C SER A 269 -6.96 3.92 -7.99
N LEU A 270 -8.15 3.56 -7.52
CA LEU A 270 -9.17 4.46 -6.97
C LEU A 270 -9.28 4.27 -5.47
N GLY A 271 -8.66 5.17 -4.71
CA GLY A 271 -8.76 5.24 -3.26
C GLY A 271 -9.95 6.07 -2.80
N GLY A 272 -10.28 5.97 -1.51
CA GLY A 272 -11.25 6.84 -0.85
C GLY A 272 -12.27 6.10 0.01
N ARG A 273 -12.96 6.83 0.86
CA ARG A 273 -13.95 6.27 1.78
C ARG A 273 -15.15 5.65 1.04
N ALA A 274 -15.89 4.79 1.73
CA ALA A 274 -17.13 4.24 1.18
C ALA A 274 -18.11 5.38 0.79
N GLY A 275 -18.80 5.22 -0.33
CA GLY A 275 -19.75 6.22 -0.86
C GLY A 275 -19.10 7.39 -1.64
N THR A 276 -17.81 7.34 -1.97
CA THR A 276 -17.13 8.33 -2.83
C THR A 276 -17.30 8.05 -4.33
N GLY A 277 -17.92 6.93 -4.70
CA GLY A 277 -18.22 6.57 -6.10
C GLY A 277 -17.19 5.66 -6.78
N LYS A 278 -16.20 5.11 -6.07
CA LYS A 278 -15.14 4.26 -6.64
C LYS A 278 -15.66 3.12 -7.53
N SER A 279 -16.49 2.25 -6.96
CA SER A 279 -17.01 1.06 -7.66
C SER A 279 -17.94 1.43 -8.81
N VAL A 280 -18.71 2.52 -8.65
CA VAL A 280 -19.59 3.05 -9.70
C VAL A 280 -18.78 3.58 -10.88
N LEU A 281 -17.71 4.36 -10.63
CA LEU A 281 -16.79 4.85 -11.68
C LEU A 281 -16.06 3.71 -12.38
N ALA A 282 -15.59 2.70 -11.63
CA ALA A 282 -14.93 1.53 -12.20
C ALA A 282 -15.85 0.72 -13.12
N LEU A 283 -17.11 0.52 -12.70
CA LEU A 283 -18.11 -0.18 -13.50
C LEU A 283 -18.54 0.63 -14.72
N ALA A 284 -18.74 1.95 -14.58
CA ALA A 284 -19.03 2.83 -15.71
C ALA A 284 -17.93 2.76 -16.79
N ALA A 285 -16.66 2.78 -16.38
CA ALA A 285 -15.55 2.62 -17.29
C ALA A 285 -15.52 1.25 -17.97
N GLY A 286 -15.87 0.18 -17.24
CA GLY A 286 -15.97 -1.16 -17.80
C GLY A 286 -17.11 -1.28 -18.82
N LEU A 287 -18.29 -0.72 -18.55
CA LEU A 287 -19.41 -0.69 -19.49
C LEU A 287 -19.08 0.15 -20.73
N GLU A 288 -18.47 1.31 -20.55
CA GLU A 288 -17.98 2.16 -21.65
C GLU A 288 -17.03 1.37 -22.56
N ALA A 289 -16.05 0.70 -21.96
CA ALA A 289 -15.04 -0.06 -22.68
C ALA A 289 -15.61 -1.23 -23.48
N VAL A 290 -16.64 -1.90 -22.95
CA VAL A 290 -17.22 -3.10 -23.56
C VAL A 290 -18.39 -2.77 -24.52
N LEU A 291 -19.29 -1.87 -24.14
CA LEU A 291 -20.52 -1.59 -24.90
C LEU A 291 -20.35 -0.48 -25.92
N GLU A 292 -19.64 0.59 -25.56
CA GLU A 292 -19.54 1.78 -26.42
C GLU A 292 -18.27 1.75 -27.28
N GLN A 293 -17.13 1.43 -26.66
CA GLN A 293 -15.84 1.46 -27.37
C GLN A 293 -15.46 0.13 -28.03
N GLY A 294 -15.98 -1.00 -27.51
CA GLY A 294 -15.59 -2.33 -27.96
C GLY A 294 -14.10 -2.62 -27.78
N SER A 295 -13.45 -1.93 -26.83
CA SER A 295 -12.00 -2.04 -26.59
C SER A 295 -11.63 -3.27 -25.77
N GLN A 296 -12.57 -3.80 -24.99
CA GLN A 296 -12.48 -5.07 -24.26
C GLN A 296 -13.74 -5.91 -24.53
N SER A 297 -13.62 -7.23 -24.43
CA SER A 297 -14.71 -8.17 -24.72
C SER A 297 -15.69 -8.34 -23.55
N ARG A 298 -15.25 -8.09 -22.31
CA ARG A 298 -16.06 -8.29 -21.10
C ARG A 298 -15.51 -7.54 -19.90
N VAL A 299 -16.36 -7.32 -18.90
CA VAL A 299 -16.01 -6.84 -17.56
C VAL A 299 -15.90 -8.02 -16.61
N ILE A 300 -14.83 -8.10 -15.83
CA ILE A 300 -14.66 -9.11 -14.78
C ILE A 300 -14.44 -8.39 -13.45
N VAL A 301 -15.35 -8.60 -12.49
CA VAL A 301 -15.24 -8.03 -11.15
C VAL A 301 -14.77 -9.12 -10.18
N PHE A 302 -13.61 -8.92 -9.57
CA PHE A 302 -13.13 -9.77 -8.49
C PHE A 302 -13.37 -9.10 -7.15
N ARG A 303 -13.97 -9.85 -6.22
CA ARG A 303 -14.13 -9.41 -4.82
C ARG A 303 -13.42 -10.38 -3.88
N PRO A 304 -12.67 -9.87 -2.89
CA PRO A 304 -12.14 -10.70 -1.81
C PRO A 304 -13.30 -11.29 -0.99
N LEU A 305 -13.16 -12.56 -0.61
CA LEU A 305 -14.11 -13.22 0.29
C LEU A 305 -13.62 -13.06 1.72
N PHE A 306 -14.10 -12.05 2.41
CA PHE A 306 -13.90 -11.91 3.86
C PHE A 306 -15.26 -11.92 4.55
N ALA A 307 -15.40 -12.78 5.55
CA ALA A 307 -16.58 -12.79 6.39
C ALA A 307 -16.49 -11.64 7.40
N VAL A 308 -17.51 -10.84 7.47
CA VAL A 308 -17.66 -9.83 8.52
C VAL A 308 -17.69 -10.58 9.88
N GLY A 309 -16.74 -10.26 10.78
CA GLY A 309 -16.66 -10.87 12.10
C GLY A 309 -15.83 -12.16 12.19
N GLY A 310 -14.99 -12.49 11.16
CA GLY A 310 -13.98 -13.57 11.26
C GLY A 310 -14.54 -15.00 11.19
N GLN A 311 -15.78 -15.19 10.75
CA GLN A 311 -16.33 -16.53 10.50
C GLN A 311 -15.83 -17.05 9.16
N ASP A 312 -15.22 -18.25 9.13
CA ASP A 312 -14.90 -18.94 7.89
C ASP A 312 -16.20 -19.23 7.11
N LEU A 313 -16.29 -18.64 5.92
CA LEU A 313 -17.32 -19.03 4.95
C LEU A 313 -16.96 -20.40 4.42
N GLY A 314 -17.50 -21.44 5.08
CA GLY A 314 -17.33 -22.82 4.67
C GLY A 314 -17.69 -23.05 3.20
N TYR A 315 -17.41 -24.23 2.68
CA TYR A 315 -17.80 -24.68 1.34
C TYR A 315 -19.29 -24.41 1.12
N LEU A 316 -19.62 -23.45 0.25
CA LEU A 316 -21.00 -23.17 -0.15
C LEU A 316 -21.38 -24.17 -1.25
N PRO A 317 -22.25 -25.15 -0.98
CA PRO A 317 -22.82 -25.99 -2.00
C PRO A 317 -23.88 -25.18 -2.77
N GLY A 318 -23.90 -25.25 -4.10
CA GLY A 318 -24.89 -24.57 -4.91
C GLY A 318 -24.46 -24.43 -6.36
N ASP A 319 -25.42 -24.19 -7.23
CA ASP A 319 -25.22 -23.92 -8.65
C ASP A 319 -24.55 -22.53 -8.86
N ARG A 320 -24.11 -22.23 -10.09
CA ARG A 320 -23.35 -20.99 -10.42
C ARG A 320 -24.11 -19.72 -9.98
N ASP A 321 -25.42 -19.71 -10.14
CA ASP A 321 -26.29 -18.59 -9.81
C ASP A 321 -26.52 -18.43 -8.29
N GLU A 322 -26.60 -19.53 -7.52
CA GLU A 322 -26.73 -19.51 -6.07
C GLU A 322 -25.41 -19.07 -5.38
N LYS A 323 -24.26 -19.38 -5.97
CA LYS A 323 -22.94 -18.97 -5.46
C LYS A 323 -22.65 -17.48 -5.66
N MET A 324 -23.28 -16.85 -6.66
CA MET A 324 -23.11 -15.43 -6.97
C MET A 324 -24.00 -14.49 -6.15
N GLY A 325 -25.13 -15.00 -5.59
CA GLY A 325 -26.18 -14.18 -5.00
C GLY A 325 -25.72 -13.12 -4.00
N PRO A 326 -24.99 -13.47 -2.94
CA PRO A 326 -24.60 -12.48 -1.93
C PRO A 326 -23.50 -11.50 -2.39
N TRP A 327 -22.61 -11.93 -3.27
CA TRP A 327 -21.42 -11.18 -3.72
C TRP A 327 -21.72 -10.30 -4.92
N GLY A 328 -22.58 -10.78 -5.79
CA GLY A 328 -23.03 -10.07 -6.98
C GLY A 328 -24.01 -8.94 -6.67
N ALA A 329 -24.79 -9.04 -5.58
CA ALA A 329 -25.84 -8.07 -5.25
C ALA A 329 -25.34 -6.64 -5.26
N ALA A 330 -24.23 -6.33 -4.58
CA ALA A 330 -23.69 -4.97 -4.53
C ALA A 330 -23.20 -4.46 -5.90
N VAL A 331 -22.71 -5.35 -6.75
CA VAL A 331 -22.29 -5.00 -8.12
C VAL A 331 -23.52 -4.74 -8.99
N ILE A 332 -24.54 -5.58 -8.87
CA ILE A 332 -25.82 -5.42 -9.57
C ILE A 332 -26.54 -4.15 -9.14
N ASP A 333 -26.56 -3.83 -7.84
CA ASP A 333 -27.12 -2.57 -7.33
C ASP A 333 -26.38 -1.35 -7.89
N ALA A 334 -25.04 -1.42 -7.98
CA ALA A 334 -24.24 -0.36 -8.59
C ALA A 334 -24.52 -0.23 -10.10
N LEU A 335 -24.73 -1.34 -10.82
CA LEU A 335 -25.12 -1.32 -12.22
C LEU A 335 -26.51 -0.70 -12.43
N HIS A 336 -27.50 -1.04 -11.59
CA HIS A 336 -28.81 -0.40 -11.65
C HIS A 336 -28.80 1.09 -11.34
N ALA A 337 -27.80 1.56 -10.59
CA ALA A 337 -27.59 2.99 -10.36
C ALA A 337 -26.99 3.71 -11.59
N LEU A 338 -26.27 2.96 -12.46
CA LEU A 338 -25.61 3.48 -13.67
C LEU A 338 -26.48 3.38 -14.91
N ALA A 339 -27.19 2.27 -15.06
CA ALA A 339 -27.89 1.92 -16.28
C ALA A 339 -29.36 1.49 -16.01
N GLY A 340 -30.22 1.69 -16.99
CA GLY A 340 -31.58 1.19 -16.93
C GLY A 340 -31.62 -0.35 -16.83
N ARG A 341 -32.71 -0.87 -16.30
CA ARG A 341 -32.87 -2.30 -16.07
C ARG A 341 -32.67 -3.14 -17.34
N GLU A 342 -33.10 -2.66 -18.47
CA GLU A 342 -32.98 -3.33 -19.77
C GLU A 342 -31.51 -3.54 -20.17
N VAL A 343 -30.66 -2.52 -19.95
CA VAL A 343 -29.20 -2.60 -20.23
C VAL A 343 -28.52 -3.59 -19.30
N VAL A 344 -28.91 -3.60 -18.02
CA VAL A 344 -28.32 -4.55 -17.04
C VAL A 344 -28.72 -5.98 -17.41
N GLU A 345 -29.98 -6.23 -17.77
CA GLU A 345 -30.45 -7.54 -18.22
C GLU A 345 -29.74 -7.99 -19.51
N GLU A 346 -29.48 -7.09 -20.45
CA GLU A 346 -28.72 -7.39 -21.68
C GLU A 346 -27.26 -7.75 -21.38
N VAL A 347 -26.58 -6.97 -20.52
CA VAL A 347 -25.19 -7.22 -20.11
C VAL A 347 -25.06 -8.61 -19.50
N LEU A 348 -25.99 -8.99 -18.63
CA LEU A 348 -26.02 -10.31 -18.00
C LEU A 348 -26.37 -11.44 -18.97
N ALA A 349 -27.33 -11.23 -19.82
CA ALA A 349 -27.79 -12.24 -20.82
C ALA A 349 -26.69 -12.53 -21.87
N ARG A 350 -25.83 -11.56 -22.16
CA ARG A 350 -24.73 -11.70 -23.12
C ARG A 350 -23.39 -12.13 -22.46
N ASP A 351 -23.38 -12.46 -21.17
CA ASP A 351 -22.20 -12.81 -20.40
C ASP A 351 -21.08 -11.73 -20.49
N LEU A 352 -21.46 -10.46 -20.65
CA LEU A 352 -20.50 -9.35 -20.75
C LEU A 352 -19.98 -8.90 -19.37
N LEU A 353 -20.60 -9.35 -18.28
CA LEU A 353 -20.15 -9.13 -16.91
C LEU A 353 -20.03 -10.45 -16.17
N GLU A 354 -18.87 -10.66 -15.58
CA GLU A 354 -18.59 -11.80 -14.70
C GLU A 354 -18.19 -11.29 -13.31
N VAL A 355 -18.88 -11.71 -12.24
CA VAL A 355 -18.50 -11.38 -10.85
C VAL A 355 -17.97 -12.64 -10.18
N LEU A 356 -16.75 -12.60 -9.66
CA LEU A 356 -16.05 -13.78 -9.17
C LEU A 356 -15.36 -13.52 -7.81
N PRO A 357 -15.30 -14.54 -6.97
CA PRO A 357 -14.35 -14.55 -5.86
C PRO A 357 -12.91 -14.45 -6.38
N LEU A 358 -12.07 -13.67 -5.69
CA LEU A 358 -10.68 -13.51 -6.11
C LEU A 358 -9.88 -14.83 -6.13
N THR A 359 -10.29 -15.82 -5.33
CA THR A 359 -9.68 -17.16 -5.35
C THR A 359 -9.75 -17.82 -6.72
N HIS A 360 -10.72 -17.44 -7.57
CA HIS A 360 -10.89 -17.96 -8.92
C HIS A 360 -9.94 -17.35 -9.96
N ILE A 361 -9.12 -16.39 -9.60
CA ILE A 361 -8.11 -15.80 -10.50
C ILE A 361 -6.94 -16.77 -10.77
N ARG A 362 -6.71 -17.73 -9.86
CA ARG A 362 -5.61 -18.70 -10.00
C ARG A 362 -5.87 -19.64 -11.19
N GLY A 363 -4.85 -19.79 -12.06
CA GLY A 363 -4.92 -20.63 -13.25
C GLY A 363 -5.64 -20.00 -14.44
N ARG A 364 -6.17 -18.78 -14.31
CA ARG A 364 -6.73 -18.02 -15.43
C ARG A 364 -5.66 -17.10 -16.04
N SER A 365 -5.75 -16.85 -17.33
CA SER A 365 -5.13 -15.73 -18.03
C SER A 365 -6.26 -14.80 -18.45
N LEU A 366 -6.15 -13.54 -18.06
CA LEU A 366 -7.16 -12.52 -18.34
C LEU A 366 -6.68 -11.73 -19.57
N THR A 367 -7.24 -12.04 -20.72
CA THR A 367 -6.95 -11.33 -21.98
C THR A 367 -8.17 -10.58 -22.44
N ASP A 368 -7.97 -9.45 -23.09
CA ASP A 368 -9.03 -8.65 -23.70
C ASP A 368 -10.21 -8.37 -22.74
N SER A 369 -9.88 -8.05 -21.48
CA SER A 369 -10.84 -7.93 -20.41
C SER A 369 -10.65 -6.63 -19.63
N PHE A 370 -11.76 -6.00 -19.24
CA PHE A 370 -11.76 -4.91 -18.28
C PHE A 370 -11.95 -5.50 -16.88
N VAL A 371 -10.91 -5.46 -16.08
CA VAL A 371 -10.87 -6.11 -14.76
C VAL A 371 -11.09 -5.09 -13.66
N VAL A 372 -11.98 -5.37 -12.71
CA VAL A 372 -12.15 -4.59 -11.48
C VAL A 372 -11.80 -5.48 -10.31
N ILE A 373 -10.84 -5.06 -9.50
CA ILE A 373 -10.56 -5.69 -8.20
C ILE A 373 -11.13 -4.77 -7.12
N ASP A 374 -12.31 -5.13 -6.63
CA ASP A 374 -13.02 -4.35 -5.63
C ASP A 374 -12.56 -4.71 -4.21
N GLU A 375 -12.56 -3.74 -3.28
CA GLU A 375 -12.09 -3.90 -1.90
C GLU A 375 -10.63 -4.38 -1.79
N ALA A 376 -9.75 -3.85 -2.65
CA ALA A 376 -8.36 -4.29 -2.76
C ALA A 376 -7.51 -4.04 -1.49
N GLN A 377 -7.95 -3.17 -0.56
CA GLN A 377 -7.30 -2.97 0.74
C GLN A 377 -7.30 -4.23 1.62
N ASN A 378 -8.15 -5.21 1.29
CA ASN A 378 -8.22 -6.48 2.00
C ASN A 378 -7.24 -7.53 1.46
N LEU A 379 -6.42 -7.18 0.46
CA LEU A 379 -5.50 -8.10 -0.21
C LEU A 379 -4.07 -7.96 0.30
N GLU A 380 -3.48 -9.08 0.70
CA GLU A 380 -2.05 -9.15 0.93
C GLU A 380 -1.27 -8.91 -0.38
N ARG A 381 -0.08 -8.34 -0.26
CA ARG A 381 0.80 -8.03 -1.39
C ARG A 381 0.99 -9.20 -2.36
N ALA A 382 1.23 -10.42 -1.85
CA ALA A 382 1.44 -11.61 -2.67
C ALA A 382 0.19 -11.99 -3.49
N VAL A 383 -1.01 -11.77 -2.92
CA VAL A 383 -2.28 -12.05 -3.58
C VAL A 383 -2.53 -11.03 -4.69
N LEU A 384 -2.33 -9.74 -4.40
CA LEU A 384 -2.51 -8.66 -5.38
C LEU A 384 -1.51 -8.80 -6.53
N LEU A 385 -0.23 -9.08 -6.26
CA LEU A 385 0.78 -9.36 -7.29
C LEU A 385 0.39 -10.57 -8.16
N THR A 386 -0.16 -11.63 -7.54
CA THR A 386 -0.65 -12.79 -8.30
C THR A 386 -1.79 -12.37 -9.23
N ALA A 387 -2.72 -11.54 -8.76
CA ALA A 387 -3.83 -11.04 -9.57
C ALA A 387 -3.33 -10.19 -10.75
N LEU A 388 -2.47 -9.22 -10.50
CA LEU A 388 -1.92 -8.34 -11.54
C LEU A 388 -1.08 -9.09 -12.57
N SER A 389 -0.34 -10.14 -12.16
CA SER A 389 0.44 -10.98 -13.08
C SER A 389 -0.39 -11.87 -14.01
N ARG A 390 -1.71 -11.92 -13.86
CA ARG A 390 -2.64 -12.66 -14.73
C ARG A 390 -3.23 -11.81 -15.85
N LEU A 391 -3.00 -10.51 -15.82
CA LEU A 391 -3.43 -9.62 -16.88
C LEU A 391 -2.62 -9.94 -18.15
N GLY A 392 -3.33 -10.28 -19.21
CA GLY A 392 -2.76 -10.54 -20.53
C GLY A 392 -3.02 -9.37 -21.50
N ASP A 393 -2.70 -9.60 -22.75
CA ASP A 393 -2.83 -8.60 -23.81
C ASP A 393 -4.26 -8.04 -23.91
N GLY A 394 -4.39 -6.75 -24.17
CA GLY A 394 -5.66 -6.05 -24.32
C GLY A 394 -6.41 -5.82 -23.01
N SER A 395 -5.90 -6.26 -21.86
CA SER A 395 -6.60 -6.10 -20.57
C SER A 395 -6.17 -4.87 -19.82
N ARG A 396 -7.12 -4.30 -19.07
CA ARG A 396 -6.93 -3.19 -18.12
C ARG A 396 -7.46 -3.57 -16.76
N VAL A 397 -6.96 -2.94 -15.69
CA VAL A 397 -7.44 -3.21 -14.33
C VAL A 397 -7.69 -1.92 -13.56
N VAL A 398 -8.78 -1.92 -12.81
CA VAL A 398 -9.11 -0.89 -11.82
C VAL A 398 -9.09 -1.54 -10.43
N LEU A 399 -8.33 -0.93 -9.52
CA LEU A 399 -8.25 -1.33 -8.12
C LEU A 399 -9.07 -0.33 -7.30
N THR A 400 -10.18 -0.75 -6.70
CA THR A 400 -10.92 0.10 -5.78
C THR A 400 -10.57 -0.26 -4.35
N HIS A 401 -10.34 0.72 -3.48
CA HIS A 401 -9.93 0.47 -2.11
C HIS A 401 -10.33 1.57 -1.14
N ASP A 402 -10.47 1.20 0.14
CA ASP A 402 -10.65 2.09 1.27
C ASP A 402 -9.72 1.68 2.40
N VAL A 403 -8.58 2.38 2.55
CA VAL A 403 -7.57 2.05 3.58
C VAL A 403 -8.10 2.17 5.01
N GLY A 404 -9.17 2.96 5.21
CA GLY A 404 -9.84 3.10 6.50
C GLY A 404 -10.77 1.93 6.87
N GLN A 405 -11.16 1.10 5.87
CA GLN A 405 -12.09 -0.01 6.04
C GLN A 405 -11.41 -1.34 5.72
N ARG A 406 -10.53 -1.79 6.60
CA ARG A 406 -9.86 -3.08 6.47
C ARG A 406 -10.57 -4.14 7.30
N ASP A 407 -11.31 -5.03 6.63
CA ASP A 407 -11.95 -6.19 7.26
C ASP A 407 -10.94 -7.30 7.54
N ASN A 408 -9.88 -7.39 6.72
CA ASN A 408 -8.81 -8.36 6.90
C ASN A 408 -7.72 -7.81 7.82
N LEU A 409 -7.81 -8.08 9.10
CA LEU A 409 -6.82 -7.66 10.11
C LEU A 409 -5.42 -8.25 9.89
N ARG A 410 -5.30 -9.30 9.06
CA ARG A 410 -4.01 -9.93 8.70
C ARG A 410 -3.22 -9.10 7.69
N VAL A 411 -3.88 -8.28 6.88
CA VAL A 411 -3.22 -7.44 5.87
C VAL A 411 -2.36 -6.36 6.52
N GLY A 412 -2.80 -5.79 7.62
CA GLY A 412 -2.13 -4.81 8.50
C GLY A 412 -0.90 -4.10 7.95
N ARG A 413 0.24 -4.78 8.04
CA ARG A 413 1.55 -4.27 7.63
C ARG A 413 2.00 -4.74 6.24
N HIS A 414 1.33 -5.74 5.65
CA HIS A 414 1.60 -6.27 4.30
C HIS A 414 0.59 -5.75 3.28
N ASP A 415 0.22 -4.49 3.40
CA ASP A 415 -0.74 -3.82 2.55
C ASP A 415 -0.33 -3.89 1.08
N GLY A 416 -1.04 -4.74 0.34
CA GLY A 416 -0.77 -4.93 -1.08
C GLY A 416 -1.04 -3.68 -1.89
N ILE A 417 -2.10 -2.94 -1.56
CA ILE A 417 -2.48 -1.75 -2.32
C ILE A 417 -1.53 -0.57 -2.11
N THR A 418 -1.13 -0.29 -0.87
CA THR A 418 -0.13 0.74 -0.58
C THR A 418 1.19 0.41 -1.28
N SER A 419 1.63 -0.86 -1.22
CA SER A 419 2.83 -1.30 -1.93
C SER A 419 2.76 -1.09 -3.45
N VAL A 420 1.61 -1.32 -4.08
CA VAL A 420 1.42 -1.11 -5.52
C VAL A 420 1.46 0.38 -5.84
N ILE A 421 0.78 1.23 -5.05
CA ILE A 421 0.77 2.68 -5.25
C ILE A 421 2.19 3.23 -5.16
N GLU A 422 2.92 2.96 -4.07
CA GLU A 422 4.27 3.49 -3.85
C GLU A 422 5.28 2.98 -4.89
N SER A 423 5.16 1.70 -5.29
CA SER A 423 6.11 1.11 -6.25
C SER A 423 5.87 1.53 -7.70
N LEU A 424 4.62 1.87 -8.07
CA LEU A 424 4.24 2.15 -9.45
C LEU A 424 3.96 3.64 -9.73
N THR A 425 3.88 4.48 -8.70
CA THR A 425 3.69 5.93 -8.87
C THR A 425 4.75 6.51 -9.81
N GLY A 426 4.30 7.26 -10.81
CA GLY A 426 5.14 7.83 -11.86
C GLY A 426 5.37 6.93 -13.08
N HIS A 427 4.96 5.64 -13.04
CA HIS A 427 5.04 4.77 -14.21
C HIS A 427 3.92 5.10 -15.22
N PRO A 428 4.19 5.19 -16.55
CA PRO A 428 3.19 5.57 -17.56
C PRO A 428 1.96 4.65 -17.65
N LEU A 429 2.06 3.39 -17.24
CA LEU A 429 0.94 2.44 -17.23
C LEU A 429 0.12 2.48 -15.93
N PHE A 430 0.52 3.26 -14.93
CA PHE A 430 -0.13 3.30 -13.62
C PHE A 430 -0.59 4.70 -13.26
N ALA A 431 -1.82 4.79 -12.75
CA ALA A 431 -2.35 6.01 -12.17
C ALA A 431 -3.05 5.73 -10.83
N HIS A 432 -2.97 6.69 -9.92
CA HIS A 432 -3.67 6.66 -8.64
C HIS A 432 -4.40 7.97 -8.39
N VAL A 433 -5.62 7.89 -7.85
CA VAL A 433 -6.33 9.04 -7.29
C VAL A 433 -7.19 8.62 -6.09
N THR A 434 -7.16 9.44 -5.03
CA THR A 434 -7.99 9.26 -3.83
C THR A 434 -9.17 10.23 -3.90
N LEU A 435 -10.38 9.68 -3.85
CA LEU A 435 -11.62 10.43 -3.84
C LEU A 435 -11.95 10.89 -2.42
N ALA A 436 -11.84 12.19 -2.15
CA ALA A 436 -12.01 12.74 -0.80
C ALA A 436 -13.49 12.96 -0.42
N ARG A 437 -14.34 13.38 -1.37
CA ARG A 437 -15.74 13.73 -1.10
C ARG A 437 -16.66 12.52 -1.19
N ALA A 438 -17.33 12.19 -0.07
CA ALA A 438 -18.38 11.18 -0.05
C ALA A 438 -19.73 11.81 -0.50
N GLU A 439 -20.33 11.20 -1.51
CA GLU A 439 -21.68 11.54 -2.02
C GLU A 439 -22.76 10.76 -1.23
N ARG A 440 -22.69 10.82 0.11
CA ARG A 440 -23.60 10.06 0.99
C ARG A 440 -24.85 10.86 1.34
N SER A 441 -25.91 10.13 1.71
CA SER A 441 -27.09 10.73 2.33
C SER A 441 -26.70 11.48 3.60
N PRO A 442 -27.47 12.51 4.02
CA PRO A 442 -27.22 13.24 5.28
C PRO A 442 -27.12 12.33 6.50
N ILE A 443 -27.88 11.22 6.51
CA ILE A 443 -27.87 10.23 7.59
C ILE A 443 -26.52 9.49 7.63
N ALA A 444 -26.04 8.98 6.49
CA ALA A 444 -24.76 8.28 6.42
C ALA A 444 -23.58 9.21 6.76
N ALA A 445 -23.62 10.47 6.32
CA ALA A 445 -22.64 11.48 6.67
C ALA A 445 -22.63 11.80 8.17
N LEU A 446 -23.81 11.88 8.81
CA LEU A 446 -23.92 12.07 10.24
C LEU A 446 -23.32 10.90 11.04
N VAL A 447 -23.70 9.66 10.68
CA VAL A 447 -23.21 8.45 11.34
C VAL A 447 -21.70 8.34 11.25
N THR A 448 -21.12 8.56 10.06
CA THR A 448 -19.68 8.54 9.86
C THR A 448 -18.97 9.58 10.75
N ARG A 449 -19.47 10.83 10.78
CA ARG A 449 -18.88 11.89 11.60
C ARG A 449 -18.97 11.61 13.11
N VAL A 450 -20.08 11.02 13.57
CA VAL A 450 -20.31 10.78 15.00
C VAL A 450 -19.60 9.53 15.52
N LEU A 451 -19.55 8.45 14.71
CA LEU A 451 -19.03 7.16 15.16
C LEU A 451 -17.55 6.93 14.78
N GLU A 452 -17.06 7.53 13.71
CA GLU A 452 -15.63 7.44 13.36
C GLU A 452 -14.78 8.50 14.07
N GLY A 453 -15.40 9.39 14.86
CA GLY A 453 -14.72 10.45 15.60
C GLY A 453 -13.97 11.39 14.67
N ALA A 454 -14.55 12.52 14.31
CA ALA A 454 -13.77 13.57 13.67
C ALA A 454 -12.66 13.97 14.65
N VAL A 455 -11.45 13.51 14.38
CA VAL A 455 -10.24 14.16 14.85
C VAL A 455 -10.07 15.35 13.90
N ASP A 456 -10.49 16.53 14.35
CA ASP A 456 -10.19 17.82 13.73
C ASP A 456 -8.67 18.08 13.79
#